data_72e10ed16bc47cc27c36cb1f89f4febb
#
_entry.id   72e10ed16bc47cc27c36cb1f89f4febb
#
_cell.length_a   1.000
_cell.length_b   1.000
_cell.length_c   1.000
_cell.angle_alpha   90.00
_cell.angle_beta   90.00
_cell.angle_gamma   90.00
#
_symmetry.space_group_name_H-M   'P 1'
#
loop_
_entity.id
_entity.type
_entity.pdbx_description
1 polymer ?
#
loop_
_entity_poly.entity_id
_entity_poly.type
_entity_poly.pdbx_seq_one_letter_code
_entity_poly.pdbx_strand_id
1 'polypeptide(L)'
;VIATSPNYIEGSKWLQSVAKKCVVVPNCINVERMAITEDIEKRAAEIRAENNVKIICIAVGRHTEYKGFTYLVQASKLLDDRFRIYITGTGELTDKLYEEARGDRKITFTGRIDDKELKALILASDMFCFPSITKNEAFGLALAEGMYYEKPSVTFTIPGSGVNYVSLNNVTGIEVENRNVKKYADAMKTLAQNEDLRLKYGKAGKKRVENNFLSTQFSENIRGLFETC
;
A
#
# COMPACT_ATOMS: atom_id res chain seq x y z
N VAL A 1 -26.23 -4.58 6.58
CA VAL A 1 -24.99 -5.18 6.04
C VAL A 1 -23.87 -4.17 6.18
N ILE A 2 -22.72 -4.59 6.71
CA ILE A 2 -21.54 -3.73 6.81
C ILE A 2 -20.61 -4.01 5.62
N ALA A 3 -20.13 -2.95 4.95
CA ALA A 3 -19.16 -3.02 3.88
C ALA A 3 -17.95 -2.14 4.18
N THR A 4 -16.77 -2.52 3.68
CA THR A 4 -15.51 -1.82 3.97
C THR A 4 -15.30 -0.54 3.17
N SER A 5 -16.02 -0.36 2.07
CA SER A 5 -15.96 0.86 1.24
C SER A 5 -17.20 0.97 0.34
N PRO A 6 -17.53 2.20 -0.13
CA PRO A 6 -18.56 2.40 -1.16
C PRO A 6 -18.23 1.64 -2.44
N ASN A 7 -16.96 1.70 -2.88
CA ASN A 7 -16.48 1.00 -4.07
C ASN A 7 -16.74 -0.52 -4.00
N TYR A 8 -16.61 -1.11 -2.80
CA TYR A 8 -16.86 -2.53 -2.61
C TYR A 8 -18.33 -2.89 -2.75
N ILE A 9 -19.25 -2.00 -2.33
CA ILE A 9 -20.70 -2.15 -2.56
C ILE A 9 -20.97 -2.10 -4.07
N GLU A 10 -20.45 -1.10 -4.77
CA GLU A 10 -20.61 -0.92 -6.21
C GLU A 10 -20.05 -2.09 -7.03
N GLY A 11 -18.94 -2.66 -6.59
CA GLY A 11 -18.29 -3.79 -7.25
C GLY A 11 -18.92 -5.16 -7.00
N SER A 12 -19.87 -5.28 -6.07
CA SER A 12 -20.48 -6.55 -5.66
C SER A 12 -21.94 -6.65 -6.09
N LYS A 13 -22.26 -7.57 -7.00
CA LYS A 13 -23.65 -7.83 -7.42
C LYS A 13 -24.57 -8.14 -6.23
N TRP A 14 -24.09 -8.83 -5.22
CA TRP A 14 -24.84 -9.16 -4.02
C TRP A 14 -25.11 -7.93 -3.16
N LEU A 15 -24.11 -7.08 -2.93
CA LEU A 15 -24.27 -5.87 -2.13
C LEU A 15 -25.12 -4.83 -2.85
N GLN A 16 -25.02 -4.73 -4.18
CA GLN A 16 -25.88 -3.85 -4.98
C GLN A 16 -27.37 -4.17 -4.79
N SER A 17 -27.75 -5.46 -4.72
CA SER A 17 -29.14 -5.87 -4.53
C SER A 17 -29.73 -5.42 -3.18
N VAL A 18 -28.87 -5.14 -2.20
CA VAL A 18 -29.23 -4.68 -0.85
C VAL A 18 -28.55 -3.37 -0.46
N ALA A 19 -28.12 -2.57 -1.44
CA ALA A 19 -27.31 -1.37 -1.23
C ALA A 19 -27.94 -0.40 -0.21
N LYS A 20 -29.27 -0.23 -0.22
CA LYS A 20 -30.01 0.60 0.75
C LYS A 20 -29.89 0.12 2.22
N LYS A 21 -29.51 -1.15 2.42
CA LYS A 21 -29.26 -1.75 3.75
C LYS A 21 -27.77 -1.83 4.09
N CYS A 22 -26.91 -1.33 3.21
CA CYS A 22 -25.47 -1.33 3.42
C CYS A 22 -25.05 -0.06 4.16
N VAL A 23 -24.23 -0.23 5.18
CA VAL A 23 -23.52 0.85 5.87
C VAL A 23 -22.04 0.64 5.67
N VAL A 24 -21.33 1.72 5.33
CA VAL A 24 -19.88 1.68 5.14
C VAL A 24 -19.19 1.87 6.48
N VAL A 25 -18.47 0.85 6.92
CA VAL A 25 -17.56 0.91 8.06
C VAL A 25 -16.18 0.47 7.55
N PRO A 26 -15.28 1.42 7.26
CA PRO A 26 -13.94 1.09 6.78
C PRO A 26 -13.18 0.25 7.79
N ASN A 27 -12.32 -0.65 7.29
CA ASN A 27 -11.34 -1.30 8.15
C ASN A 27 -10.40 -0.25 8.76
N CYS A 28 -9.77 -0.58 9.88
CA CYS A 28 -8.90 0.32 10.61
C CYS A 28 -7.51 -0.26 10.83
N ILE A 29 -6.55 0.63 11.07
CA ILE A 29 -5.23 0.29 11.62
C ILE A 29 -5.21 0.54 13.13
N ASN A 30 -4.38 -0.23 13.85
CA ASN A 30 -4.14 -0.01 15.26
C ASN A 30 -2.91 0.92 15.44
N VAL A 31 -3.15 2.14 15.92
CA VAL A 31 -2.12 3.16 16.11
C VAL A 31 -1.02 2.74 17.09
N GLU A 32 -1.39 2.00 18.14
CA GLU A 32 -0.41 1.51 19.11
C GLU A 32 0.62 0.59 18.45
N ARG A 33 0.15 -0.26 17.52
CA ARG A 33 1.05 -1.09 16.70
C ARG A 33 1.91 -0.27 15.74
N MET A 34 1.47 0.93 15.37
CA MET A 34 2.21 1.81 14.46
C MET A 34 3.26 2.67 15.18
N ALA A 35 3.37 2.58 16.50
CA ALA A 35 4.34 3.36 17.27
C ALA A 35 5.77 3.13 16.75
N ILE A 36 6.51 4.24 16.63
CA ILE A 36 7.91 4.28 16.23
C ILE A 36 8.74 4.41 17.52
N THR A 37 9.75 3.56 17.67
CA THR A 37 10.72 3.62 18.76
C THR A 37 12.07 4.09 18.22
N GLU A 38 12.95 4.57 19.09
CA GLU A 38 14.31 4.97 18.73
C GLU A 38 15.08 3.88 17.99
N ASP A 39 14.91 2.62 18.39
CA ASP A 39 15.50 1.47 17.71
C ASP A 39 15.00 1.31 16.25
N ILE A 40 13.71 1.60 15.99
CA ILE A 40 13.14 1.54 14.65
C ILE A 40 13.71 2.67 13.79
N GLU A 41 13.81 3.88 14.34
CA GLU A 41 14.43 5.03 13.65
C GLU A 41 15.89 4.78 13.32
N LYS A 42 16.65 4.24 14.28
CA LYS A 42 18.04 3.86 14.07
C LYS A 42 18.17 2.81 12.96
N ARG A 43 17.33 1.76 13.00
CA ARG A 43 17.36 0.72 11.95
C ARG A 43 16.97 1.28 10.57
N ALA A 44 16.01 2.19 10.52
CA ALA A 44 15.64 2.87 9.27
C ALA A 44 16.79 3.71 8.70
N ALA A 45 17.54 4.40 9.55
CA ALA A 45 18.74 5.15 9.16
C ALA A 45 19.86 4.21 8.63
N GLU A 46 20.06 3.06 9.28
CA GLU A 46 21.00 2.03 8.82
C GLU A 46 20.61 1.51 7.43
N ILE A 47 19.32 1.16 7.21
CA ILE A 47 18.81 0.72 5.92
C ILE A 47 19.08 1.79 4.84
N ARG A 48 18.88 3.06 5.15
CA ARG A 48 19.20 4.17 4.24
C ARG A 48 20.70 4.22 3.92
N ALA A 49 21.56 4.06 4.90
CA ALA A 49 23.02 4.09 4.74
C ALA A 49 23.54 2.86 3.97
N GLU A 50 23.00 1.67 4.23
CA GLU A 50 23.33 0.42 3.53
C GLU A 50 22.96 0.50 2.03
N ASN A 51 21.90 1.25 1.70
CA ASN A 51 21.46 1.44 0.33
C ASN A 51 22.08 2.71 -0.26
N ASN A 52 23.17 2.55 -0.99
CA ASN A 52 23.76 3.66 -1.73
C ASN A 52 22.92 4.03 -2.98
N VAL A 53 21.60 4.17 -2.79
CA VAL A 53 20.62 4.52 -3.82
C VAL A 53 19.81 5.73 -3.38
N LYS A 54 19.21 6.45 -4.36
CA LYS A 54 18.45 7.66 -4.06
C LYS A 54 17.00 7.39 -3.65
N ILE A 55 16.41 6.30 -4.15
CA ILE A 55 14.99 6.01 -4.00
C ILE A 55 14.80 4.58 -3.50
N ILE A 56 14.17 4.45 -2.34
CA ILE A 56 13.77 3.17 -1.77
C ILE A 56 12.26 3.02 -1.89
N CYS A 57 11.82 1.91 -2.46
CA CYS A 57 10.42 1.54 -2.57
C CYS A 57 10.14 0.29 -1.75
N ILE A 58 8.95 0.20 -1.16
CA ILE A 58 8.52 -1.00 -0.44
C ILE A 58 7.18 -1.49 -0.94
N ALA A 59 7.02 -2.81 -0.98
CA ALA A 59 5.77 -3.50 -1.23
C ALA A 59 5.59 -4.62 -0.20
N VAL A 60 4.39 -4.70 0.40
CA VAL A 60 4.11 -5.58 1.55
C VAL A 60 2.91 -6.47 1.26
N GLY A 61 3.07 -7.78 1.44
CA GLY A 61 1.94 -8.70 1.37
C GLY A 61 2.30 -10.14 1.03
N ARG A 62 1.26 -10.99 0.98
CA ARG A 62 1.44 -12.38 0.54
C ARG A 62 1.71 -12.41 -0.96
N HIS A 63 2.61 -13.28 -1.39
CA HIS A 63 2.93 -13.47 -2.80
C HIS A 63 1.86 -14.34 -3.48
N THR A 64 0.71 -13.73 -3.74
CA THR A 64 -0.45 -14.33 -4.40
C THR A 64 -0.80 -13.54 -5.67
N GLU A 65 -1.53 -14.15 -6.60
CA GLU A 65 -1.79 -13.54 -7.90
C GLU A 65 -2.45 -12.16 -7.79
N TYR A 66 -3.48 -12.01 -6.95
CA TYR A 66 -4.23 -10.76 -6.84
C TYR A 66 -3.41 -9.59 -6.28
N LYS A 67 -2.31 -9.85 -5.56
CA LYS A 67 -1.37 -8.84 -5.05
C LYS A 67 -0.51 -8.23 -6.16
N GLY A 68 -0.39 -8.88 -7.31
CA GLY A 68 0.18 -8.32 -8.52
C GLY A 68 1.67 -7.99 -8.46
N PHE A 69 2.45 -8.60 -7.57
CA PHE A 69 3.90 -8.33 -7.46
C PHE A 69 4.66 -8.61 -8.75
N THR A 70 4.17 -9.50 -9.62
CA THR A 70 4.67 -9.71 -10.99
C THR A 70 4.74 -8.39 -11.76
N TYR A 71 3.71 -7.54 -11.68
CA TYR A 71 3.71 -6.23 -12.35
C TYR A 71 4.75 -5.27 -11.77
N LEU A 72 5.02 -5.32 -10.47
CA LEU A 72 6.08 -4.54 -9.84
C LEU A 72 7.47 -5.02 -10.28
N VAL A 73 7.68 -6.35 -10.35
CA VAL A 73 8.91 -6.96 -10.86
C VAL A 73 9.13 -6.58 -12.33
N GLN A 74 8.08 -6.57 -13.15
CA GLN A 74 8.18 -6.14 -14.55
C GLN A 74 8.44 -4.62 -14.66
N ALA A 75 7.80 -3.82 -13.80
CA ALA A 75 8.02 -2.38 -13.77
C ALA A 75 9.46 -2.02 -13.38
N SER A 76 10.09 -2.79 -12.47
CA SER A 76 11.48 -2.55 -12.07
C SER A 76 12.45 -2.61 -13.24
N LYS A 77 12.20 -3.44 -14.26
CA LYS A 77 13.02 -3.54 -15.47
C LYS A 77 13.01 -2.26 -16.32
N LEU A 78 12.03 -1.38 -16.10
CA LEU A 78 11.88 -0.09 -16.76
C LEU A 78 12.44 1.08 -15.93
N LEU A 79 12.96 0.80 -14.73
CA LEU A 79 13.57 1.76 -13.82
C LEU A 79 15.10 1.72 -13.92
N ASP A 80 15.74 2.82 -13.59
CA ASP A 80 17.20 2.92 -13.52
C ASP A 80 17.77 2.48 -12.15
N ASP A 81 19.11 2.49 -12.02
CA ASP A 81 19.82 2.01 -10.83
C ASP A 81 19.68 2.92 -9.59
N ARG A 82 18.97 4.03 -9.68
CA ARG A 82 18.64 4.88 -8.52
C ARG A 82 17.61 4.23 -7.60
N PHE A 83 16.93 3.18 -8.06
CA PHE A 83 15.88 2.52 -7.32
C PHE A 83 16.38 1.30 -6.55
N ARG A 84 15.82 1.10 -5.35
CA ARG A 84 15.84 -0.14 -4.60
C ARG A 84 14.40 -0.49 -4.22
N ILE A 85 13.98 -1.71 -4.49
CA ILE A 85 12.61 -2.18 -4.27
C ILE A 85 12.64 -3.37 -3.31
N TYR A 86 12.10 -3.17 -2.11
CA TYR A 86 11.90 -4.25 -1.15
C TYR A 86 10.51 -4.86 -1.34
N ILE A 87 10.44 -6.17 -1.56
CA ILE A 87 9.20 -6.93 -1.62
C ILE A 87 9.19 -7.86 -0.41
N THR A 88 8.27 -7.58 0.55
CA THR A 88 8.19 -8.32 1.80
C THR A 88 7.06 -9.34 1.77
N GLY A 89 7.23 -10.43 2.51
CA GLY A 89 6.27 -11.50 2.62
C GLY A 89 6.67 -12.74 1.81
N THR A 90 5.79 -13.72 1.81
CA THR A 90 5.93 -14.99 1.07
C THR A 90 4.56 -15.47 0.61
N GLY A 91 4.50 -16.42 -0.29
CA GLY A 91 3.27 -17.04 -0.77
C GLY A 91 3.52 -18.00 -1.91
N GLU A 92 2.45 -18.44 -2.54
CA GLU A 92 2.45 -19.43 -3.62
C GLU A 92 3.25 -19.02 -4.86
N LEU A 93 3.40 -17.71 -5.09
CA LEU A 93 4.15 -17.17 -6.22
C LEU A 93 5.60 -16.79 -5.89
N THR A 94 6.10 -17.09 -4.68
CA THR A 94 7.44 -16.66 -4.26
C THR A 94 8.51 -17.10 -5.25
N ASP A 95 8.57 -18.38 -5.57
CA ASP A 95 9.60 -18.93 -6.46
C ASP A 95 9.50 -18.33 -7.87
N LYS A 96 8.27 -18.15 -8.38
CA LYS A 96 8.04 -17.50 -9.67
C LYS A 96 8.53 -16.05 -9.68
N LEU A 97 8.30 -15.29 -8.61
CA LEU A 97 8.76 -13.90 -8.49
C LEU A 97 10.30 -13.83 -8.44
N TYR A 98 10.95 -14.76 -7.75
CA TYR A 98 12.42 -14.86 -7.76
C TYR A 98 12.97 -15.12 -9.17
N GLU A 99 12.37 -16.07 -9.89
CA GLU A 99 12.77 -16.35 -11.28
C GLU A 99 12.56 -15.14 -12.18
N GLU A 100 11.41 -14.46 -12.08
CA GLU A 100 11.08 -13.30 -12.90
C GLU A 100 11.99 -12.09 -12.60
N ALA A 101 12.45 -11.95 -11.36
CA ALA A 101 13.37 -10.92 -10.92
C ALA A 101 14.84 -11.27 -11.13
N ARG A 102 15.15 -12.48 -11.64
CA ARG A 102 16.54 -12.96 -11.79
C ARG A 102 17.39 -11.93 -12.52
N GLY A 103 18.51 -11.54 -11.90
CA GLY A 103 19.47 -10.56 -12.45
C GLY A 103 19.08 -9.10 -12.24
N ASP A 104 17.90 -8.80 -11.71
CA ASP A 104 17.51 -7.43 -11.37
C ASP A 104 18.01 -7.04 -9.97
N ARG A 105 19.14 -6.35 -9.93
CA ARG A 105 19.78 -5.93 -8.68
C ARG A 105 18.98 -4.88 -7.89
N LYS A 106 17.94 -4.30 -8.47
CA LYS A 106 17.07 -3.32 -7.80
C LYS A 106 16.10 -3.97 -6.83
N ILE A 107 15.77 -5.26 -7.01
CA ILE A 107 14.80 -5.98 -6.19
C ILE A 107 15.49 -6.75 -5.06
N THR A 108 14.95 -6.61 -3.88
CA THR A 108 15.30 -7.39 -2.69
C THR A 108 14.03 -8.02 -2.11
N PHE A 109 13.97 -9.34 -2.14
CA PHE A 109 12.93 -10.08 -1.42
C PHE A 109 13.40 -10.32 0.00
N THR A 110 12.62 -9.86 0.99
CA THR A 110 13.01 -10.02 2.41
C THR A 110 12.45 -11.30 3.03
N GLY A 111 11.50 -11.96 2.36
CA GLY A 111 10.70 -12.99 3.01
C GLY A 111 9.82 -12.41 4.10
N ARG A 112 9.47 -13.23 5.10
CA ARG A 112 8.78 -12.76 6.31
C ARG A 112 9.79 -12.11 7.24
N ILE A 113 9.49 -10.91 7.67
CA ILE A 113 10.26 -10.13 8.65
C ILE A 113 9.35 -9.79 9.83
N ASP A 114 9.95 -9.44 10.96
CA ASP A 114 9.21 -9.02 12.13
C ASP A 114 8.65 -7.59 11.99
N ASP A 115 7.79 -7.20 12.92
CA ASP A 115 7.13 -5.88 12.93
C ASP A 115 8.15 -4.72 13.03
N LYS A 116 9.27 -4.91 13.73
CA LYS A 116 10.30 -3.88 13.91
C LYS A 116 11.02 -3.62 12.57
N GLU A 117 11.49 -4.66 11.90
CA GLU A 117 12.18 -4.56 10.62
C GLU A 117 11.23 -4.04 9.52
N LEU A 118 9.95 -4.47 9.53
CA LEU A 118 8.96 -3.98 8.60
C LEU A 118 8.75 -2.46 8.74
N LYS A 119 8.58 -1.98 9.97
CA LYS A 119 8.43 -0.54 10.24
C LYS A 119 9.66 0.25 9.83
N ALA A 120 10.85 -0.26 10.14
CA ALA A 120 12.11 0.37 9.74
C ALA A 120 12.24 0.46 8.21
N LEU A 121 11.89 -0.59 7.47
CA LEU A 121 11.86 -0.58 6.01
C LEU A 121 10.84 0.40 5.45
N ILE A 122 9.63 0.47 6.02
CA ILE A 122 8.62 1.46 5.61
C ILE A 122 9.14 2.87 5.88
N LEU A 123 9.71 3.13 7.06
CA LEU A 123 10.29 4.45 7.39
C LEU A 123 11.42 4.84 6.44
N ALA A 124 12.32 3.91 6.13
CA ALA A 124 13.42 4.13 5.21
C ALA A 124 12.96 4.36 3.76
N SER A 125 11.75 3.98 3.37
CA SER A 125 11.29 4.07 1.98
C SER A 125 10.78 5.46 1.61
N ASP A 126 10.79 5.76 0.30
CA ASP A 126 10.31 7.01 -0.29
C ASP A 126 8.88 6.88 -0.82
N MET A 127 8.44 5.67 -1.13
CA MET A 127 7.10 5.38 -1.62
C MET A 127 6.66 3.95 -1.30
N PHE A 128 5.35 3.76 -1.23
CA PHE A 128 4.71 2.47 -1.00
C PHE A 128 4.09 1.95 -2.30
N CYS A 129 4.62 0.85 -2.81
CA CYS A 129 4.14 0.18 -4.01
C CYS A 129 3.04 -0.82 -3.64
N PHE A 130 1.82 -0.62 -4.15
CA PHE A 130 0.69 -1.49 -3.87
C PHE A 130 0.04 -1.97 -5.18
N PRO A 131 0.65 -2.95 -5.86
CA PRO A 131 0.29 -3.35 -7.21
C PRO A 131 -0.88 -4.35 -7.29
N SER A 132 -1.75 -4.43 -6.28
CA SER A 132 -2.93 -5.30 -6.30
C SER A 132 -3.78 -5.05 -7.55
N ILE A 133 -4.34 -6.13 -8.13
CA ILE A 133 -4.98 -6.10 -9.47
C ILE A 133 -6.45 -6.51 -9.49
N THR A 134 -6.99 -7.01 -8.38
CA THR A 134 -8.40 -7.44 -8.32
C THR A 134 -9.08 -6.97 -7.06
N LYS A 135 -10.42 -6.95 -7.08
CA LYS A 135 -11.26 -6.62 -5.93
C LYS A 135 -11.18 -7.63 -4.74
N ASN A 136 -10.40 -8.71 -4.88
CA ASN A 136 -10.03 -9.55 -3.74
C ASN A 136 -9.23 -8.76 -2.71
N GLU A 137 -8.60 -7.66 -3.14
CA GLU A 137 -8.11 -6.63 -2.23
C GLU A 137 -9.29 -5.73 -1.81
N ALA A 138 -10.01 -6.16 -0.80
CA ALA A 138 -11.24 -5.49 -0.38
C ALA A 138 -11.01 -4.10 0.25
N PHE A 139 -9.82 -3.84 0.82
CA PHE A 139 -9.51 -2.57 1.49
C PHE A 139 -8.06 -2.13 1.27
N GLY A 140 -7.08 -2.95 1.67
CA GLY A 140 -5.66 -2.62 1.62
C GLY A 140 -5.13 -2.10 2.96
N LEU A 141 -5.17 -2.94 4.02
CA LEU A 141 -4.63 -2.56 5.34
C LEU A 141 -3.15 -2.15 5.26
N ALA A 142 -2.31 -2.94 4.58
CA ALA A 142 -0.90 -2.59 4.41
C ALA A 142 -0.69 -1.26 3.66
N LEU A 143 -1.61 -0.89 2.74
CA LEU A 143 -1.61 0.41 2.08
C LEU A 143 -1.88 1.53 3.09
N ALA A 144 -2.91 1.36 3.94
CA ALA A 144 -3.21 2.32 5.00
C ALA A 144 -2.05 2.46 6.00
N GLU A 145 -1.37 1.37 6.34
CA GLU A 145 -0.16 1.38 7.17
C GLU A 145 0.97 2.18 6.51
N GLY A 146 1.25 1.95 5.23
CA GLY A 146 2.24 2.74 4.47
C GLY A 146 1.90 4.23 4.42
N MET A 147 0.62 4.57 4.21
CA MET A 147 0.13 5.94 4.21
C MET A 147 0.24 6.60 5.60
N TYR A 148 0.03 5.86 6.69
CA TYR A 148 0.22 6.37 8.06
C TYR A 148 1.67 6.80 8.32
N TYR A 149 2.65 6.14 7.69
CA TYR A 149 4.07 6.53 7.71
C TYR A 149 4.44 7.58 6.66
N GLU A 150 3.47 8.32 6.14
CA GLU A 150 3.66 9.39 5.15
C GLU A 150 4.30 8.90 3.84
N LYS A 151 4.05 7.64 3.44
CA LYS A 151 4.54 7.14 2.17
C LYS A 151 3.48 7.34 1.07
N PRO A 152 3.81 8.14 0.03
CA PRO A 152 2.92 8.23 -1.13
C PRO A 152 2.81 6.87 -1.79
N SER A 153 1.62 6.51 -2.25
CA SER A 153 1.37 5.21 -2.84
C SER A 153 1.40 5.23 -4.36
N VAL A 154 1.77 4.09 -4.96
CA VAL A 154 1.50 3.79 -6.36
C VAL A 154 0.57 2.59 -6.41
N THR A 155 -0.61 2.75 -7.01
CA THR A 155 -1.67 1.74 -7.06
C THR A 155 -2.20 1.56 -8.48
N PHE A 156 -2.90 0.46 -8.72
CA PHE A 156 -3.72 0.30 -9.93
C PHE A 156 -5.16 0.75 -9.68
N THR A 157 -5.85 1.19 -10.74
CA THR A 157 -7.30 1.35 -10.75
C THR A 157 -7.96 -0.02 -10.70
N ILE A 158 -8.70 -0.31 -9.65
CA ILE A 158 -9.36 -1.61 -9.46
C ILE A 158 -10.86 -1.38 -9.23
N PRO A 159 -11.69 -1.51 -10.25
CA PRO A 159 -13.14 -1.36 -10.10
C PRO A 159 -13.69 -2.27 -9.01
N GLY A 160 -14.42 -1.70 -8.07
CA GLY A 160 -15.04 -2.44 -6.97
C GLY A 160 -14.09 -2.83 -5.83
N SER A 161 -12.86 -2.34 -5.81
CA SER A 161 -11.91 -2.54 -4.71
C SER A 161 -11.89 -1.34 -3.76
N GLY A 162 -11.64 -1.61 -2.49
CA GLY A 162 -11.39 -0.56 -1.49
C GLY A 162 -10.03 0.14 -1.64
N VAL A 163 -9.12 -0.37 -2.46
CA VAL A 163 -7.79 0.25 -2.68
C VAL A 163 -7.93 1.71 -3.11
N ASN A 164 -8.77 1.99 -4.10
CA ASN A 164 -8.99 3.33 -4.65
C ASN A 164 -9.94 4.19 -3.77
N TYR A 165 -10.50 3.62 -2.71
CA TYR A 165 -11.14 4.34 -1.62
C TYR A 165 -10.12 4.72 -0.53
N VAL A 166 -9.17 3.85 -0.23
CA VAL A 166 -8.12 4.11 0.77
C VAL A 166 -7.13 5.13 0.24
N SER A 167 -6.53 4.90 -0.92
CA SER A 167 -5.63 5.84 -1.58
C SER A 167 -6.36 6.62 -2.69
N LEU A 168 -6.23 7.95 -2.66
CA LEU A 168 -6.87 8.83 -3.62
C LEU A 168 -5.85 9.31 -4.67
N ASN A 169 -6.20 9.12 -5.94
CA ASN A 169 -5.37 9.54 -7.06
C ASN A 169 -5.04 11.03 -7.02
N ASN A 170 -3.78 11.39 -7.22
CA ASN A 170 -3.25 12.75 -7.22
C ASN A 170 -3.47 13.54 -5.90
N VAL A 171 -3.81 12.82 -4.80
CA VAL A 171 -3.98 13.38 -3.46
C VAL A 171 -3.05 12.68 -2.46
N THR A 172 -3.11 11.34 -2.40
CA THR A 172 -2.32 10.53 -1.47
C THR A 172 -1.29 9.63 -2.19
N GLY A 173 -1.32 9.64 -3.51
CA GLY A 173 -0.46 8.84 -4.37
C GLY A 173 -0.86 8.97 -5.84
N ILE A 174 -0.34 8.08 -6.66
CA ILE A 174 -0.65 8.00 -8.08
C ILE A 174 -1.34 6.67 -8.37
N GLU A 175 -2.52 6.76 -8.97
CA GLU A 175 -3.29 5.63 -9.47
C GLU A 175 -3.11 5.52 -10.98
N VAL A 176 -2.85 4.31 -11.47
CA VAL A 176 -2.65 4.07 -12.90
C VAL A 176 -3.54 2.94 -13.39
N GLU A 177 -3.69 2.84 -14.71
CA GLU A 177 -4.45 1.80 -15.37
C GLU A 177 -4.03 0.39 -14.93
N ASN A 178 -5.02 -0.45 -14.62
CA ASN A 178 -4.80 -1.80 -14.10
C ASN A 178 -3.89 -2.63 -15.02
N ARG A 179 -2.91 -3.30 -14.43
CA ARG A 179 -1.93 -4.15 -15.11
C ARG A 179 -1.03 -3.44 -16.13
N ASN A 180 -1.05 -2.12 -16.18
CA ASN A 180 -0.19 -1.37 -17.10
C ASN A 180 1.19 -1.14 -16.46
N VAL A 181 2.12 -2.06 -16.74
CA VAL A 181 3.49 -2.05 -16.24
C VAL A 181 4.21 -0.74 -16.53
N LYS A 182 4.06 -0.21 -17.75
CA LYS A 182 4.73 1.02 -18.17
C LYS A 182 4.22 2.22 -17.36
N LYS A 183 2.89 2.39 -17.25
CA LYS A 183 2.30 3.48 -16.47
C LYS A 183 2.68 3.36 -14.99
N TYR A 184 2.79 2.13 -14.46
CA TYR A 184 3.24 1.90 -13.09
C TYR A 184 4.68 2.36 -12.87
N ALA A 185 5.59 1.99 -13.75
CA ALA A 185 6.98 2.47 -13.73
C ALA A 185 7.08 3.99 -13.89
N ASP A 186 6.27 4.59 -14.77
CA ASP A 186 6.26 6.03 -14.99
C ASP A 186 5.73 6.78 -13.76
N ALA A 187 4.73 6.25 -13.05
CA ALA A 187 4.27 6.79 -11.75
C ALA A 187 5.38 6.74 -10.68
N MET A 188 6.12 5.62 -10.59
CA MET A 188 7.26 5.51 -9.69
C MET A 188 8.34 6.55 -10.03
N LYS A 189 8.67 6.77 -11.32
CA LYS A 189 9.61 7.79 -11.76
C LYS A 189 9.13 9.20 -11.42
N THR A 190 7.86 9.48 -11.59
CA THR A 190 7.26 10.79 -11.26
C THR A 190 7.45 11.12 -9.78
N LEU A 191 7.15 10.17 -8.90
CA LEU A 191 7.40 10.35 -7.45
C LEU A 191 8.89 10.44 -7.13
N ALA A 192 9.75 9.66 -7.81
CA ALA A 192 11.19 9.68 -7.60
C ALA A 192 11.82 11.04 -7.95
N GLN A 193 11.33 11.69 -9.00
CA GLN A 193 11.85 12.96 -9.50
C GLN A 193 11.34 14.18 -8.75
N ASN A 194 10.26 14.04 -7.95
CA ASN A 194 9.60 15.17 -7.30
C ASN A 194 9.42 14.92 -5.80
N GLU A 195 10.37 15.43 -5.01
CA GLU A 195 10.35 15.31 -3.56
C GLU A 195 9.16 16.05 -2.91
N ASP A 196 8.86 17.26 -3.39
CA ASP A 196 7.73 18.05 -2.88
C ASP A 196 6.41 17.29 -3.07
N LEU A 197 6.27 16.60 -4.21
CA LEU A 197 5.10 15.78 -4.49
C LEU A 197 5.02 14.58 -3.54
N ARG A 198 6.16 13.91 -3.29
CA ARG A 198 6.22 12.81 -2.30
C ARG A 198 5.78 13.28 -0.92
N LEU A 199 6.33 14.39 -0.45
CA LEU A 199 6.00 14.97 0.85
C LEU A 199 4.54 15.40 0.92
N LYS A 200 4.03 16.05 -0.12
CA LYS A 200 2.62 16.48 -0.21
C LYS A 200 1.67 15.28 -0.11
N TYR A 201 1.90 14.25 -0.93
CA TYR A 201 1.03 13.07 -0.96
C TYR A 201 1.17 12.23 0.31
N GLY A 202 2.38 12.10 0.85
CA GLY A 202 2.62 11.42 2.11
C GLY A 202 1.87 12.03 3.27
N LYS A 203 1.98 13.37 3.47
CA LYS A 203 1.23 14.10 4.50
C LYS A 203 -0.28 13.98 4.33
N ALA A 204 -0.76 14.09 3.09
CA ALA A 204 -2.19 13.93 2.79
C ALA A 204 -2.65 12.50 3.08
N GLY A 205 -1.81 11.50 2.79
CA GLY A 205 -2.06 10.09 3.10
C GLY A 205 -2.23 9.84 4.58
N LYS A 206 -1.29 10.32 5.39
CA LYS A 206 -1.36 10.21 6.86
C LYS A 206 -2.62 10.86 7.41
N LYS A 207 -2.88 12.12 7.04
CA LYS A 207 -4.08 12.85 7.46
C LYS A 207 -5.36 12.10 7.11
N ARG A 208 -5.40 11.47 5.92
CA ARG A 208 -6.55 10.67 5.51
C ARG A 208 -6.75 9.45 6.40
N VAL A 209 -5.67 8.73 6.72
CA VAL A 209 -5.71 7.56 7.62
C VAL A 209 -6.17 7.98 9.01
N GLU A 210 -5.58 9.05 9.57
CA GLU A 210 -5.93 9.58 10.89
C GLU A 210 -7.39 9.99 10.98
N ASN A 211 -7.96 10.54 9.92
CA ASN A 211 -9.35 11.00 9.91
C ASN A 211 -10.38 9.89 9.65
N ASN A 212 -9.99 8.75 9.05
CA ASN A 212 -10.98 7.80 8.54
C ASN A 212 -10.73 6.33 8.90
N PHE A 213 -9.49 5.95 9.26
CA PHE A 213 -9.10 4.54 9.28
C PHE A 213 -8.40 4.12 10.58
N LEU A 214 -8.63 4.84 11.67
CA LEU A 214 -8.14 4.46 13.00
C LEU A 214 -9.17 3.58 13.75
N SER A 215 -8.67 2.80 14.69
CA SER A 215 -9.51 1.93 15.55
C SER A 215 -10.56 2.70 16.34
N THR A 216 -10.30 3.96 16.67
CA THR A 216 -11.26 4.85 17.35
C THR A 216 -12.48 5.12 16.46
N GLN A 217 -12.28 5.56 15.20
CA GLN A 217 -13.38 5.79 14.25
C GLN A 217 -14.14 4.51 13.93
N PHE A 218 -13.41 3.40 13.79
CA PHE A 218 -14.06 2.09 13.58
C PHE A 218 -15.01 1.76 14.74
N SER A 219 -14.54 1.92 15.98
CA SER A 219 -15.35 1.64 17.19
C SER A 219 -16.55 2.57 17.31
N GLU A 220 -16.39 3.86 17.01
CA GLU A 220 -17.49 4.84 17.00
C GLU A 220 -18.54 4.50 15.94
N ASN A 221 -18.10 4.18 14.71
CA ASN A 221 -19.00 3.78 13.63
C ASN A 221 -19.78 2.52 13.96
N ILE A 222 -19.13 1.52 14.56
CA ILE A 222 -19.82 0.29 15.00
C ILE A 222 -20.82 0.59 16.12
N ARG A 223 -20.44 1.38 17.14
CA ARG A 223 -21.34 1.75 18.24
C ARG A 223 -22.58 2.48 17.74
N GLY A 224 -22.41 3.46 16.86
CA GLY A 224 -23.53 4.20 16.27
C GLY A 224 -24.53 3.32 15.51
N LEU A 225 -24.09 2.19 14.93
CA LEU A 225 -25.00 1.25 14.28
C LEU A 225 -25.92 0.52 15.27
N PHE A 226 -25.47 0.26 16.50
CA PHE A 226 -26.28 -0.39 17.53
C PHE A 226 -27.21 0.58 18.25
N GLU A 227 -26.88 1.88 18.28
CA GLU A 227 -27.72 2.91 18.88
C GLU A 227 -28.89 3.33 17.98
N THR A 228 -28.81 3.05 16.68
CA THR A 228 -29.86 3.37 15.68
C THR A 228 -30.75 2.18 15.30
N CYS A 229 -30.55 1.01 15.88
CA CYS A 229 -31.40 -0.18 15.75
C CYS A 229 -32.34 -0.33 16.92
#